data_9152e77b2d8caaf7a41c04aa0bb3429e
#
_entry.id   9152e77b2d8caaf7a41c04aa0bb3429e
#
_cell.length_a   1.000
_cell.length_b   1.000
_cell.length_c   1.000
_cell.angle_alpha   90.00
_cell.angle_beta   90.00
_cell.angle_gamma   90.00
#
_symmetry.space_group_name_H-M   'P 1'
#
loop_
_entity.id
_entity.type
_entity.pdbx_description
1 polymer ?
#
loop_
_entity_poly.entity_id
_entity_poly.type
_entity_poly.pdbx_seq_one_letter_code
_entity_poly.pdbx_strand_id
1 'polypeptide(L)'
;PKTLGQMAAKFHVPADFFYREQHMETLSGGEKIKAQMMKLFLTEPTVLLLDEPSNDIDVETLEWLEQLIQNWKHIVLFISHDETLIENTANMIIHIEQIRRKTVSRYTIAKMSYEQYRKERLRNFENQERQAESERREKKIREEKLKRIYQSVDYAQETISRQNPAGGR
;
A
#
# COMPACT_ATOMS: atom_id res chain seq x y z
N PRO A 1 2.60 -0.84 -41.14
CA PRO A 1 3.77 -0.72 -40.30
C PRO A 1 3.91 0.72 -39.86
N LYS A 2 3.76 0.96 -38.54
CA LYS A 2 4.05 2.28 -37.95
C LYS A 2 5.50 2.59 -38.29
N THR A 3 5.75 3.70 -38.95
CA THR A 3 7.12 4.09 -39.32
C THR A 3 7.94 4.34 -38.04
N LEU A 4 9.24 4.04 -38.09
CA LEU A 4 10.15 4.31 -36.94
C LEU A 4 10.08 5.76 -36.49
N GLY A 5 9.86 6.73 -37.42
CA GLY A 5 9.67 8.12 -37.07
C GLY A 5 8.41 8.39 -36.24
N GLN A 6 7.30 7.70 -36.49
CA GLN A 6 6.09 7.81 -35.68
C GLN A 6 6.30 7.24 -34.27
N MET A 7 7.07 6.16 -34.15
CA MET A 7 7.45 5.59 -32.88
C MET A 7 8.38 6.55 -32.11
N ALA A 8 9.42 7.08 -32.76
CA ALA A 8 10.32 8.04 -32.16
C ALA A 8 9.55 9.23 -31.55
N ALA A 9 8.61 9.81 -32.31
CA ALA A 9 7.79 10.90 -31.85
C ALA A 9 6.90 10.51 -30.65
N LYS A 10 6.25 9.34 -30.72
CA LYS A 10 5.37 8.87 -29.64
C LYS A 10 6.10 8.58 -28.33
N PHE A 11 7.33 8.10 -28.42
CA PHE A 11 8.13 7.73 -27.27
C PHE A 11 9.11 8.84 -26.83
N HIS A 12 9.02 10.00 -27.45
CA HIS A 12 9.88 11.14 -27.18
C HIS A 12 11.37 10.77 -27.17
N VAL A 13 11.78 10.03 -28.21
CA VAL A 13 13.18 9.70 -28.43
C VAL A 13 13.66 10.27 -29.77
N PRO A 14 14.95 10.60 -29.92
CA PRO A 14 15.51 11.05 -31.18
C PRO A 14 15.36 9.97 -32.26
N ALA A 15 15.20 10.37 -33.52
CA ALA A 15 15.01 9.42 -34.64
C ALA A 15 16.21 8.49 -34.83
N ASP A 16 17.41 8.92 -34.47
CA ASP A 16 18.63 8.14 -34.50
C ASP A 16 18.73 7.08 -33.42
N PHE A 17 17.88 7.16 -32.38
CA PHE A 17 17.83 6.20 -31.25
C PHE A 17 17.78 4.74 -31.73
N PHE A 18 17.05 4.45 -32.79
CA PHE A 18 16.89 3.11 -33.33
C PHE A 18 18.12 2.59 -34.10
N TYR A 19 19.06 3.46 -34.42
CA TYR A 19 20.24 3.14 -35.22
C TYR A 19 21.53 3.19 -34.42
N ARG A 20 21.42 3.50 -33.12
CA ARG A 20 22.56 3.54 -32.22
C ARG A 20 23.03 2.11 -31.92
N GLU A 21 24.29 1.84 -32.16
CA GLU A 21 24.97 0.62 -31.69
C GLU A 21 25.29 0.75 -30.18
N GLN A 22 24.24 0.84 -29.37
CA GLN A 22 24.36 1.07 -27.93
C GLN A 22 23.74 -0.09 -27.16
N HIS A 23 24.49 -0.61 -26.17
CA HIS A 23 23.98 -1.66 -25.31
C HIS A 23 22.95 -1.11 -24.31
N MET A 24 21.91 -1.90 -24.00
CA MET A 24 20.86 -1.52 -23.05
C MET A 24 21.42 -1.07 -21.68
N GLU A 25 22.54 -1.63 -21.26
CA GLU A 25 23.18 -1.30 -19.96
C GLU A 25 23.69 0.14 -19.91
N THR A 26 24.03 0.73 -21.05
CA THR A 26 24.58 2.10 -21.15
C THR A 26 23.52 3.17 -21.36
N LEU A 27 22.25 2.79 -21.53
CA LEU A 27 21.13 3.69 -21.62
C LEU A 27 20.81 4.29 -20.25
N SER A 28 20.31 5.53 -20.23
CA SER A 28 19.72 6.13 -19.04
C SER A 28 18.48 5.35 -18.57
N GLY A 29 18.04 5.56 -17.33
CA GLY A 29 16.83 4.92 -16.80
C GLY A 29 15.60 5.20 -17.69
N GLY A 30 15.41 6.48 -18.07
CA GLY A 30 14.34 6.88 -18.97
C GLY A 30 14.43 6.27 -20.37
N GLU A 31 15.62 6.19 -20.95
CA GLU A 31 15.83 5.55 -22.26
C GLU A 31 15.56 4.03 -22.18
N LYS A 32 15.95 3.38 -21.08
CA LYS A 32 15.66 1.94 -20.87
C LYS A 32 14.18 1.67 -20.84
N ILE A 33 13.40 2.43 -20.06
CA ILE A 33 11.96 2.21 -19.98
C ILE A 33 11.29 2.51 -21.34
N LYS A 34 11.68 3.59 -22.03
CA LYS A 34 11.16 3.90 -23.35
C LYS A 34 11.46 2.78 -24.36
N ALA A 35 12.65 2.22 -24.37
CA ALA A 35 13.02 1.08 -25.23
C ALA A 35 12.21 -0.18 -24.93
N GLN A 36 12.01 -0.51 -23.66
CA GLN A 36 11.18 -1.64 -23.23
C GLN A 36 9.71 -1.46 -23.62
N MET A 37 9.16 -0.27 -23.41
CA MET A 37 7.79 0.06 -23.78
C MET A 37 7.59 0.05 -25.29
N MET A 38 8.56 0.51 -26.08
CA MET A 38 8.51 0.38 -27.54
C MET A 38 8.42 -1.07 -27.99
N LYS A 39 9.21 -1.96 -27.40
CA LYS A 39 9.16 -3.39 -27.67
C LYS A 39 7.78 -3.98 -27.35
N LEU A 40 7.23 -3.64 -26.17
CA LEU A 40 5.88 -4.07 -25.77
C LEU A 40 4.80 -3.51 -26.73
N PHE A 41 4.93 -2.26 -27.11
CA PHE A 41 3.98 -1.61 -28.01
C PHE A 41 3.88 -2.28 -29.38
N LEU A 42 4.98 -2.87 -29.88
CA LEU A 42 5.00 -3.62 -31.12
C LEU A 42 4.19 -4.93 -31.05
N THR A 43 4.04 -5.50 -29.87
CA THR A 43 3.27 -6.74 -29.65
C THR A 43 1.77 -6.48 -29.43
N GLU A 44 1.34 -5.22 -29.31
CA GLU A 44 -0.03 -4.79 -29.07
C GLU A 44 -0.72 -5.57 -27.93
N PRO A 45 -0.14 -5.62 -26.71
CA PRO A 45 -0.66 -6.43 -25.63
C PRO A 45 -2.01 -5.89 -25.13
N THR A 46 -2.93 -6.78 -24.78
CA THR A 46 -4.21 -6.44 -24.17
C THR A 46 -4.10 -6.19 -22.67
N VAL A 47 -3.02 -6.63 -22.03
CA VAL A 47 -2.72 -6.39 -20.63
C VAL A 47 -1.27 -5.97 -20.50
N LEU A 48 -1.03 -4.84 -19.85
CA LEU A 48 0.29 -4.33 -19.55
C LEU A 48 0.57 -4.52 -18.05
N LEU A 49 1.67 -5.20 -17.74
CA LEU A 49 2.13 -5.40 -16.36
C LEU A 49 3.42 -4.61 -16.17
N LEU A 50 3.43 -3.68 -15.20
CA LEU A 50 4.58 -2.84 -14.90
C LEU A 50 4.96 -3.01 -13.42
N ASP A 51 6.23 -3.25 -13.17
CA ASP A 51 6.79 -3.38 -11.83
C ASP A 51 7.72 -2.21 -11.57
N GLU A 52 7.35 -1.34 -10.63
CA GLU A 52 8.08 -0.11 -10.25
C GLU A 52 8.56 0.73 -11.45
N PRO A 53 7.68 1.09 -12.40
CA PRO A 53 8.08 1.72 -13.66
C PRO A 53 8.59 3.15 -13.49
N SER A 54 8.41 3.77 -12.33
CA SER A 54 8.90 5.11 -11.99
C SER A 54 10.31 5.12 -11.40
N ASN A 55 10.91 3.94 -11.14
CA ASN A 55 12.26 3.90 -10.58
C ASN A 55 13.32 4.35 -11.58
N ASP A 56 14.27 5.14 -11.10
CA ASP A 56 15.45 5.60 -11.86
C ASP A 56 15.13 6.40 -13.14
N ILE A 57 13.97 7.07 -13.19
CA ILE A 57 13.59 7.94 -14.30
C ILE A 57 13.49 9.41 -13.87
N ASP A 58 13.72 10.31 -14.81
CA ASP A 58 13.53 11.74 -14.60
C ASP A 58 12.05 12.15 -14.70
N VAL A 59 11.76 13.38 -14.27
CA VAL A 59 10.40 13.93 -14.23
C VAL A 59 9.75 13.94 -15.63
N GLU A 60 10.50 14.29 -16.67
CA GLU A 60 9.99 14.33 -18.04
C GLU A 60 9.57 12.92 -18.52
N THR A 61 10.35 11.91 -18.19
CA THR A 61 10.03 10.52 -18.50
C THR A 61 8.83 10.02 -17.69
N LEU A 62 8.70 10.46 -16.43
CA LEU A 62 7.54 10.15 -15.59
C LEU A 62 6.25 10.73 -16.17
N GLU A 63 6.25 12.01 -16.54
CA GLU A 63 5.10 12.66 -17.19
C GLU A 63 4.71 11.96 -18.50
N TRP A 64 5.70 11.58 -19.28
CA TRP A 64 5.46 10.80 -20.49
C TRP A 64 4.84 9.41 -20.18
N LEU A 65 5.32 8.72 -19.14
CA LEU A 65 4.79 7.44 -18.71
C LEU A 65 3.34 7.55 -18.23
N GLU A 66 3.01 8.57 -17.46
CA GLU A 66 1.65 8.88 -17.02
C GLU A 66 0.71 9.04 -18.22
N GLN A 67 1.11 9.86 -19.20
CA GLN A 67 0.33 10.05 -20.43
C GLN A 67 0.17 8.75 -21.22
N LEU A 68 1.21 7.92 -21.26
CA LEU A 68 1.14 6.62 -21.92
C LEU A 68 0.12 5.69 -21.25
N ILE A 69 0.14 5.60 -19.93
CA ILE A 69 -0.79 4.79 -19.12
C ILE A 69 -2.22 5.30 -19.30
N GLN A 70 -2.45 6.61 -19.16
CA GLN A 70 -3.77 7.23 -19.29
C GLN A 70 -4.39 7.00 -20.68
N ASN A 71 -3.57 7.02 -21.74
CA ASN A 71 -4.00 6.81 -23.11
C ASN A 71 -3.99 5.33 -23.56
N TRP A 72 -3.63 4.41 -22.65
CA TRP A 72 -3.65 2.98 -22.99
C TRP A 72 -5.10 2.48 -23.08
N LYS A 73 -5.44 1.83 -24.18
CA LYS A 73 -6.83 1.41 -24.46
C LYS A 73 -7.27 0.15 -23.71
N HIS A 74 -6.33 -0.56 -23.14
CA HIS A 74 -6.55 -1.87 -22.51
C HIS A 74 -6.16 -1.81 -21.02
N ILE A 75 -6.07 -2.96 -20.39
CA ILE A 75 -5.76 -3.06 -18.96
C ILE A 75 -4.29 -2.74 -18.71
N VAL A 76 -4.03 -1.84 -17.77
CA VAL A 76 -2.70 -1.63 -17.19
C VAL A 76 -2.77 -2.01 -15.72
N LEU A 77 -1.91 -2.90 -15.28
CA LEU A 77 -1.68 -3.22 -13.89
C LEU A 77 -0.24 -2.86 -13.54
N PHE A 78 -0.05 -2.02 -12.56
CA PHE A 78 1.29 -1.64 -12.14
C PHE A 78 1.44 -1.66 -10.63
N ILE A 79 2.66 -1.87 -10.15
CA ILE A 79 3.08 -1.72 -8.77
C ILE A 79 4.00 -0.51 -8.72
N SER A 80 3.75 0.42 -7.80
CA SER A 80 4.61 1.57 -7.59
C SER A 80 4.54 2.09 -6.16
N HIS A 81 5.63 2.69 -5.71
CA HIS A 81 5.70 3.49 -4.49
C HIS A 81 5.57 5.00 -4.78
N ASP A 82 5.49 5.38 -6.04
CA ASP A 82 5.31 6.77 -6.47
C ASP A 82 3.85 7.17 -6.37
N GLU A 83 3.53 7.97 -5.33
CA GLU A 83 2.17 8.45 -5.09
C GLU A 83 1.65 9.31 -6.25
N THR A 84 2.52 10.08 -6.92
CA THR A 84 2.15 10.95 -8.03
C THR A 84 1.69 10.13 -9.22
N LEU A 85 2.46 9.12 -9.60
CA LEU A 85 2.10 8.19 -10.68
C LEU A 85 0.75 7.51 -10.38
N ILE A 86 0.57 7.01 -9.14
CA ILE A 86 -0.66 6.32 -8.74
C ILE A 86 -1.85 7.29 -8.80
N GLU A 87 -1.70 8.50 -8.26
CA GLU A 87 -2.77 9.50 -8.20
C GLU A 87 -3.22 9.95 -9.58
N ASN A 88 -2.25 10.18 -10.48
CA ASN A 88 -2.52 10.67 -11.82
C ASN A 88 -3.09 9.59 -12.77
N THR A 89 -2.82 8.30 -12.52
CA THR A 89 -3.13 7.26 -13.51
C THR A 89 -4.06 6.15 -13.02
N ALA A 90 -4.09 5.86 -11.71
CA ALA A 90 -4.85 4.73 -11.21
C ALA A 90 -6.35 5.06 -11.04
N ASN A 91 -7.21 4.23 -11.60
CA ASN A 91 -8.67 4.28 -11.40
C ASN A 91 -9.19 3.18 -10.47
N MET A 92 -8.31 2.26 -10.06
CA MET A 92 -8.59 1.18 -9.13
C MET A 92 -7.33 0.87 -8.33
N ILE A 93 -7.48 0.69 -7.03
CA ILE A 93 -6.40 0.34 -6.11
C ILE A 93 -6.57 -1.09 -5.63
N ILE A 94 -5.53 -1.89 -5.76
CA ILE A 94 -5.42 -3.20 -5.15
C ILE A 94 -4.39 -3.09 -4.03
N HIS A 95 -4.87 -3.04 -2.80
CA HIS A 95 -4.01 -2.96 -1.62
C HIS A 95 -3.77 -4.34 -1.04
N ILE A 96 -2.51 -4.73 -0.90
CA ILE A 96 -2.08 -5.99 -0.30
C ILE A 96 -1.42 -5.68 1.04
N GLU A 97 -1.93 -6.24 2.12
CA GLU A 97 -1.37 -6.06 3.45
C GLU A 97 -1.14 -7.40 4.16
N GLN A 98 -0.15 -7.43 5.03
CA GLN A 98 0.11 -8.56 5.90
C GLN A 98 -0.44 -8.26 7.30
N ILE A 99 -1.40 -9.08 7.73
CA ILE A 99 -2.04 -8.99 9.05
C ILE A 99 -1.54 -10.10 9.98
N ARG A 100 -1.93 -10.05 11.27
CA ARG A 100 -1.59 -11.06 12.29
C ARG A 100 -0.09 -11.36 12.35
N ARG A 101 0.73 -10.34 12.61
CA ARG A 101 2.20 -10.46 12.69
C ARG A 101 2.83 -11.04 11.41
N LYS A 102 2.31 -10.64 10.26
CA LYS A 102 2.79 -11.06 8.93
C LYS A 102 2.53 -12.54 8.57
N THR A 103 1.56 -13.20 9.23
CA THR A 103 1.24 -14.60 8.96
C THR A 103 0.11 -14.79 7.95
N VAL A 104 -0.74 -13.76 7.76
CA VAL A 104 -1.88 -13.82 6.86
C VAL A 104 -1.84 -12.62 5.91
N SER A 105 -1.89 -12.86 4.62
CA SER A 105 -2.04 -11.82 3.60
C SER A 105 -3.51 -11.54 3.35
N ARG A 106 -3.86 -10.25 3.27
CA ARG A 106 -5.19 -9.78 2.90
C ARG A 106 -5.07 -8.83 1.73
N TYR A 107 -6.02 -8.86 0.81
CA TYR A 107 -6.13 -7.85 -0.24
C TYR A 107 -7.47 -7.11 -0.15
N THR A 108 -7.46 -5.88 -0.59
CA THR A 108 -8.65 -5.02 -0.68
C THR A 108 -8.65 -4.38 -2.06
N ILE A 109 -9.78 -4.40 -2.74
CA ILE A 109 -9.97 -3.73 -4.03
C ILE A 109 -10.84 -2.52 -3.81
N ALA A 110 -10.35 -1.33 -4.17
CA ALA A 110 -11.06 -0.07 -4.08
C ALA A 110 -11.18 0.56 -5.48
N LYS A 111 -12.41 0.74 -5.95
CA LYS A 111 -12.72 1.44 -7.22
C LYS A 111 -12.94 2.92 -6.94
N MET A 112 -11.84 3.61 -6.64
CA MET A 112 -11.83 5.04 -6.33
C MET A 112 -10.45 5.61 -6.64
N SER A 113 -10.31 6.93 -6.61
CA SER A 113 -9.00 7.59 -6.74
C SER A 113 -8.09 7.26 -5.55
N TYR A 114 -6.78 7.36 -5.75
CA TYR A 114 -5.80 7.12 -4.70
C TYR A 114 -5.97 8.07 -3.51
N GLU A 115 -6.27 9.34 -3.77
CA GLU A 115 -6.55 10.34 -2.74
C GLU A 115 -7.73 9.94 -1.84
N GLN A 116 -8.85 9.51 -2.45
CA GLN A 116 -10.01 9.02 -1.71
C GLN A 116 -9.68 7.78 -0.87
N TYR A 117 -8.99 6.82 -1.48
CA TYR A 117 -8.54 5.60 -0.81
C TYR A 117 -7.66 5.91 0.41
N ARG A 118 -6.70 6.82 0.27
CA ARG A 118 -5.80 7.26 1.35
C ARG A 118 -6.57 7.91 2.50
N LYS A 119 -7.54 8.79 2.19
CA LYS A 119 -8.41 9.43 3.20
C LYS A 119 -9.25 8.40 3.97
N GLU A 120 -9.87 7.45 3.26
CA GLU A 120 -10.64 6.39 3.91
C GLU A 120 -9.78 5.50 4.80
N ARG A 121 -8.59 5.16 4.33
CA ARG A 121 -7.66 4.34 5.09
C ARG A 121 -7.19 5.03 6.38
N LEU A 122 -6.86 6.31 6.30
CA LEU A 122 -6.50 7.12 7.47
C LEU A 122 -7.64 7.16 8.49
N ARG A 123 -8.85 7.44 8.03
CA ARG A 123 -10.05 7.46 8.89
C ARG A 123 -10.31 6.11 9.56
N ASN A 124 -10.15 5.01 8.83
CA ASN A 124 -10.33 3.68 9.39
C ASN A 124 -9.26 3.36 10.44
N PHE A 125 -8.02 3.77 10.21
CA PHE A 125 -6.93 3.63 11.18
C PHE A 125 -7.22 4.41 12.46
N GLU A 126 -7.58 5.67 12.38
CA GLU A 126 -7.96 6.51 13.54
C GLU A 126 -9.13 5.90 14.33
N ASN A 127 -10.14 5.37 13.64
CA ASN A 127 -11.27 4.71 14.29
C ASN A 127 -10.83 3.44 15.04
N GLN A 128 -9.95 2.64 14.45
CA GLN A 128 -9.40 1.44 15.10
C GLN A 128 -8.56 1.80 16.34
N GLU A 129 -7.76 2.85 16.27
CA GLU A 129 -7.00 3.33 17.43
C GLU A 129 -7.93 3.77 18.57
N ARG A 130 -8.96 4.57 18.28
CA ARG A 130 -9.95 5.00 19.27
C ARG A 130 -10.68 3.81 19.92
N GLN A 131 -11.05 2.81 19.12
CA GLN A 131 -11.69 1.59 19.65
C GLN A 131 -10.73 0.81 20.56
N ALA A 132 -9.49 0.63 20.13
CA ALA A 132 -8.46 -0.06 20.93
C ALA A 132 -8.16 0.66 22.26
N GLU A 133 -8.13 1.99 22.26
CA GLU A 133 -7.99 2.79 23.47
C GLU A 133 -9.19 2.63 24.41
N SER A 134 -10.41 2.66 23.87
CA SER A 134 -11.64 2.44 24.66
C SER A 134 -11.63 1.06 25.31
N GLU A 135 -11.32 0.02 24.55
CA GLU A 135 -11.24 -1.35 25.08
C GLU A 135 -10.16 -1.50 26.17
N ARG A 136 -8.99 -0.88 25.99
CA ARG A 136 -7.93 -0.87 27.00
C ARG A 136 -8.39 -0.17 28.28
N ARG A 137 -9.10 0.96 28.15
CA ARG A 137 -9.64 1.71 29.30
C ARG A 137 -10.69 0.87 30.05
N GLU A 138 -11.64 0.26 29.34
CA GLU A 138 -12.66 -0.60 29.93
C GLU A 138 -12.05 -1.82 30.63
N LYS A 139 -11.05 -2.45 30.00
CA LYS A 139 -10.31 -3.57 30.62
C LYS A 139 -9.65 -3.15 31.92
N LYS A 140 -8.98 -2.00 31.95
CA LYS A 140 -8.34 -1.47 33.15
C LYS A 140 -9.35 -1.22 34.29
N ILE A 141 -10.49 -0.59 33.96
CA ILE A 141 -11.57 -0.36 34.94
C ILE A 141 -12.09 -1.70 35.49
N ARG A 142 -12.28 -2.70 34.66
CA ARG A 142 -12.73 -4.04 35.05
C ARG A 142 -11.71 -4.71 35.98
N GLU A 143 -10.44 -4.66 35.63
CA GLU A 143 -9.35 -5.21 36.46
C GLU A 143 -9.27 -4.51 37.83
N GLU A 144 -9.40 -3.18 37.87
CA GLU A 144 -9.42 -2.41 39.15
C GLU A 144 -10.64 -2.78 40.00
N LYS A 145 -11.82 -2.93 39.40
CA LYS A 145 -13.01 -3.38 40.14
C LYS A 145 -12.82 -4.77 40.75
N LEU A 146 -12.28 -5.71 39.94
CA LEU A 146 -12.00 -7.06 40.40
C LEU A 146 -11.01 -7.05 41.58
N LYS A 147 -9.95 -6.27 41.45
CA LYS A 147 -8.94 -6.12 42.54
C LYS A 147 -9.57 -5.60 43.84
N ARG A 148 -10.46 -4.62 43.75
CA ARG A 148 -11.18 -4.11 44.94
C ARG A 148 -12.08 -5.16 45.58
N ILE A 149 -12.78 -5.97 44.76
CA ILE A 149 -13.61 -7.07 45.26
C ILE A 149 -12.76 -8.10 45.99
N TYR A 150 -11.65 -8.54 45.42
CA TYR A 150 -10.73 -9.48 46.09
C TYR A 150 -10.21 -8.92 47.43
N GLN A 151 -9.76 -7.65 47.45
CA GLN A 151 -9.30 -7.03 48.65
C GLN A 151 -10.40 -6.95 49.75
N SER A 152 -11.66 -6.70 49.35
CA SER A 152 -12.77 -6.67 50.30
C SER A 152 -13.10 -8.08 50.84
N VAL A 153 -13.00 -9.11 50.03
CA VAL A 153 -13.20 -10.51 50.45
C VAL A 153 -12.09 -10.96 51.39
N ASP A 154 -10.83 -10.67 51.08
CA ASP A 154 -9.70 -10.99 51.94
C ASP A 154 -9.83 -10.31 53.30
N TYR A 155 -10.18 -9.03 53.31
CA TYR A 155 -10.42 -8.28 54.55
C TYR A 155 -11.57 -8.89 55.38
N ALA A 156 -12.66 -9.28 54.75
CA ALA A 156 -13.78 -9.94 55.43
C ALA A 156 -13.37 -11.31 56.01
N GLN A 157 -12.59 -12.10 55.29
CA GLN A 157 -12.09 -13.39 55.78
C GLN A 157 -11.13 -13.24 56.96
N GLU A 158 -10.23 -12.25 56.93
CA GLU A 158 -9.35 -11.96 58.06
C GLU A 158 -10.13 -11.52 59.29
N THR A 159 -11.18 -10.70 59.10
CA THR A 159 -12.01 -10.23 60.20
C THR A 159 -12.79 -11.37 60.86
N ILE A 160 -13.35 -12.30 60.09
CA ILE A 160 -14.02 -13.51 60.57
C ILE A 160 -13.04 -14.44 61.30
N SER A 161 -11.83 -14.64 60.77
CA SER A 161 -10.78 -15.44 61.44
C SER A 161 -10.34 -14.86 62.79
N ARG A 162 -10.28 -13.53 62.91
CA ARG A 162 -9.94 -12.84 64.16
C ARG A 162 -11.06 -12.90 65.23
N GLN A 163 -12.33 -12.91 64.78
CA GLN A 163 -13.50 -13.00 65.68
C GLN A 163 -13.80 -14.44 66.14
N ASN A 164 -13.39 -15.45 65.37
CA ASN A 164 -13.46 -16.87 65.77
C ASN A 164 -12.03 -17.45 65.85
N PRO A 165 -11.22 -17.14 66.85
CA PRO A 165 -9.98 -17.88 67.05
C PRO A 165 -10.39 -19.34 67.38
N ALA A 166 -9.93 -20.27 66.53
CA ALA A 166 -10.23 -21.70 66.53
C ALA A 166 -10.40 -22.21 67.93
N GLY A 167 -11.55 -22.88 68.17
CA GLY A 167 -12.02 -23.38 69.45
C GLY A 167 -10.91 -23.92 70.35
N GLY A 168 -10.84 -23.34 71.49
CA GLY A 168 -10.25 -24.00 72.61
C GLY A 168 -11.16 -25.19 72.97
N ARG A 169 -10.56 -26.33 72.97
CA ARG A 169 -10.90 -27.66 73.55
C ARG A 169 -12.33 -27.91 74.01
#